data_f7b8fb6e2d5a8fb8352c83144d8b295c
#
_entry.id   f7b8fb6e2d5a8fb8352c83144d8b295c
#
_cell.length_a   1.000
_cell.length_b   1.000
_cell.length_c   1.000
_cell.angle_alpha   90.00
_cell.angle_beta   90.00
_cell.angle_gamma   90.00
#
_symmetry.space_group_name_H-M   'P 1'
#
loop_
_entity.id
_entity.type
_entity.pdbx_description
1 polymer ?
#
loop_
_entity_poly.entity_id
_entity_poly.type
_entity_poly.pdbx_seq_one_letter_code
_entity_poly.pdbx_strand_id
1 'polypeptide(L)'
;MPSYDSARSRFRLGKDHLTLLSRMNEGGSLPDGYGAAAHELQLCGLVSEAGEVSVQLAPLLDTLAQPTVVISVESIGQQGLLEHGLMIGEQHVFSHESWPWQTEVEYAEVEPKMLIWSLARLLNLRQADALDVGVPCIETTIGAMDAGLDALSALEPALPEAAPERVQHALVQAGDLREPALSLFSHLLIELRAHWRVTAAWHGQDRGQPTVNARGFGIWDCGPYGYWHRESPAEPVHEGQVGPDSALVLRPAGTKHIWEMLTDLLPTDDEIRRAA
;
A
#
# COMPACT_ATOMS: atom_id res chain seq x y z
N MET A 1 -14.44 -4.61 -17.32
CA MET A 1 -15.34 -3.60 -17.93
C MET A 1 -15.69 -2.57 -16.87
N PRO A 2 -15.69 -1.26 -17.21
CA PRO A 2 -16.07 -0.22 -16.28
C PRO A 2 -17.50 -0.43 -15.80
N SER A 3 -17.81 0.01 -14.60
CA SER A 3 -19.15 -0.05 -14.05
C SER A 3 -19.37 1.05 -13.01
N TYR A 4 -20.62 1.39 -12.77
CA TYR A 4 -21.05 2.30 -11.74
C TYR A 4 -22.18 1.70 -10.92
N ASP A 5 -21.96 1.56 -9.62
CA ASP A 5 -22.99 1.19 -8.64
C ASP A 5 -23.53 2.46 -7.99
N SER A 6 -24.68 2.95 -8.50
CA SER A 6 -25.32 4.18 -8.00
C SER A 6 -25.84 4.04 -6.56
N ALA A 7 -26.15 2.82 -6.10
CA ALA A 7 -26.64 2.60 -4.74
C ALA A 7 -25.56 2.74 -3.69
N ARG A 8 -24.29 2.54 -4.10
CA ARG A 8 -23.13 2.57 -3.22
C ARG A 8 -22.12 3.66 -3.58
N SER A 9 -22.38 4.47 -4.61
CA SER A 9 -21.46 5.49 -5.14
C SER A 9 -20.06 4.92 -5.43
N ARG A 10 -20.02 3.75 -6.11
CA ARG A 10 -18.76 3.07 -6.44
C ARG A 10 -18.54 3.05 -7.94
N PHE A 11 -17.34 3.40 -8.33
CA PHE A 11 -16.89 3.38 -9.71
C PHE A 11 -15.84 2.31 -9.90
N ARG A 12 -15.96 1.50 -10.94
CA ARG A 12 -14.95 0.54 -11.34
C ARG A 12 -14.35 1.00 -12.65
N LEU A 13 -13.09 1.42 -12.64
CA LEU A 13 -12.45 2.10 -13.75
C LEU A 13 -11.03 1.56 -13.96
N GLY A 14 -10.64 1.35 -15.22
CA GLY A 14 -9.26 1.05 -15.59
C GLY A 14 -8.47 2.32 -15.87
N LYS A 15 -7.17 2.18 -16.05
CA LYS A 15 -6.24 3.29 -16.32
C LYS A 15 -6.66 4.12 -17.54
N ASP A 16 -7.05 3.46 -18.64
CA ASP A 16 -7.44 4.14 -19.88
C ASP A 16 -8.74 4.94 -19.68
N HIS A 17 -9.69 4.41 -18.88
CA HIS A 17 -10.93 5.11 -18.52
C HIS A 17 -10.62 6.40 -17.76
N LEU A 18 -9.75 6.34 -16.75
CA LEU A 18 -9.37 7.53 -15.96
C LEU A 18 -8.62 8.55 -16.81
N THR A 19 -7.69 8.11 -17.65
CA THR A 19 -6.94 9.00 -18.55
C THR A 19 -7.89 9.75 -19.48
N LEU A 20 -8.87 9.05 -20.03
CA LEU A 20 -9.85 9.64 -20.91
C LEU A 20 -10.77 10.62 -20.16
N LEU A 21 -11.32 10.20 -19.01
CA LEU A 21 -12.22 11.02 -18.18
C LEU A 21 -11.52 12.31 -17.70
N SER A 22 -10.27 12.24 -17.28
CA SER A 22 -9.48 13.40 -16.85
C SER A 22 -9.35 14.41 -18.01
N ARG A 23 -8.99 13.94 -19.21
CA ARG A 23 -8.89 14.81 -20.39
C ARG A 23 -10.21 15.44 -20.80
N MET A 24 -11.30 14.67 -20.75
CA MET A 24 -12.63 15.18 -21.07
C MET A 24 -13.08 16.22 -20.03
N ASN A 25 -12.78 16.01 -18.75
CA ASN A 25 -13.07 16.97 -17.68
C ASN A 25 -12.32 18.30 -17.86
N GLU A 26 -11.11 18.27 -18.42
CA GLU A 26 -10.31 19.45 -18.77
C GLU A 26 -10.78 20.13 -20.07
N GLY A 27 -11.84 19.65 -20.72
CA GLY A 27 -12.34 20.19 -21.98
C GLY A 27 -11.53 19.77 -23.21
N GLY A 28 -10.69 18.73 -23.09
CA GLY A 28 -9.89 18.18 -24.18
C GLY A 28 -10.72 17.32 -25.14
N SER A 29 -10.26 17.20 -26.39
CA SER A 29 -10.85 16.27 -27.36
C SER A 29 -10.46 14.82 -27.07
N LEU A 30 -11.27 13.88 -27.56
CA LEU A 30 -10.98 12.45 -27.49
C LEU A 30 -9.62 12.15 -28.15
N PRO A 31 -8.65 11.57 -27.41
CA PRO A 31 -7.36 11.23 -27.98
C PRO A 31 -7.47 10.01 -28.90
N ASP A 32 -6.60 9.94 -29.91
CA ASP A 32 -6.49 8.76 -30.75
C ASP A 32 -6.15 7.53 -29.91
N GLY A 33 -6.80 6.40 -30.19
CA GLY A 33 -6.58 5.13 -29.51
C GLY A 33 -7.51 4.85 -28.31
N TYR A 34 -8.28 5.83 -27.82
CA TYR A 34 -9.18 5.65 -26.66
C TYR A 34 -10.63 5.32 -27.04
N GLY A 35 -10.91 5.01 -28.31
CA GLY A 35 -12.27 4.73 -28.79
C GLY A 35 -12.97 3.57 -28.05
N ALA A 36 -12.24 2.52 -27.70
CA ALA A 36 -12.77 1.40 -26.93
C ALA A 36 -13.17 1.83 -25.51
N ALA A 37 -12.29 2.54 -24.80
CA ALA A 37 -12.55 3.06 -23.47
C ALA A 37 -13.74 4.04 -23.46
N ALA A 38 -13.84 4.92 -24.46
CA ALA A 38 -14.98 5.83 -24.63
C ALA A 38 -16.30 5.06 -24.78
N HIS A 39 -16.30 4.06 -25.65
CA HIS A 39 -17.50 3.22 -25.87
C HIS A 39 -17.91 2.46 -24.60
N GLU A 40 -16.96 1.90 -23.86
CA GLU A 40 -17.23 1.22 -22.59
C GLU A 40 -17.81 2.17 -21.53
N LEU A 41 -17.30 3.41 -21.44
CA LEU A 41 -17.85 4.45 -20.54
C LEU A 41 -19.25 4.88 -20.94
N GLN A 42 -19.56 4.93 -22.25
CA GLN A 42 -20.92 5.20 -22.74
C GLN A 42 -21.87 4.08 -22.38
N LEU A 43 -21.46 2.82 -22.54
CA LEU A 43 -22.30 1.65 -22.22
C LEU A 43 -22.69 1.61 -20.73
N CYS A 44 -21.82 2.06 -19.82
CA CYS A 44 -22.13 2.12 -18.39
C CYS A 44 -22.73 3.47 -17.93
N GLY A 45 -23.00 4.40 -18.86
CA GLY A 45 -23.65 5.68 -18.59
C GLY A 45 -22.79 6.72 -17.86
N LEU A 46 -21.48 6.54 -17.83
CA LEU A 46 -20.52 7.50 -17.24
C LEU A 46 -20.14 8.62 -18.23
N VAL A 47 -20.35 8.40 -19.52
CA VAL A 47 -20.23 9.40 -20.58
C VAL A 47 -21.48 9.31 -21.46
N SER A 48 -22.04 10.47 -21.86
CA SER A 48 -23.17 10.52 -22.78
C SER A 48 -22.74 10.26 -24.23
N GLU A 49 -23.70 10.00 -25.13
CA GLU A 49 -23.45 9.89 -26.56
C GLU A 49 -22.87 11.20 -27.16
N ALA A 50 -23.18 12.34 -26.54
CA ALA A 50 -22.63 13.65 -26.90
C ALA A 50 -21.19 13.88 -26.38
N GLY A 51 -20.64 12.91 -25.63
CA GLY A 51 -19.30 13.02 -25.03
C GLY A 51 -19.27 13.81 -23.73
N GLU A 52 -20.41 14.00 -23.05
CA GLU A 52 -20.46 14.70 -21.77
C GLU A 52 -20.20 13.72 -20.63
N VAL A 53 -19.29 14.09 -19.72
CA VAL A 53 -18.98 13.31 -18.52
C VAL A 53 -20.11 13.44 -17.50
N SER A 54 -20.50 12.32 -16.90
CA SER A 54 -21.55 12.30 -15.86
C SER A 54 -21.16 13.17 -14.67
N VAL A 55 -22.08 14.00 -14.20
CA VAL A 55 -21.90 14.86 -13.01
C VAL A 55 -21.54 14.07 -11.75
N GLN A 56 -21.90 12.80 -11.69
CA GLN A 56 -21.58 11.91 -10.57
C GLN A 56 -20.08 11.60 -10.45
N LEU A 57 -19.32 11.75 -11.54
CA LEU A 57 -17.86 11.57 -11.55
C LEU A 57 -17.12 12.82 -11.12
N ALA A 58 -17.73 14.00 -11.12
CA ALA A 58 -17.04 15.26 -10.81
C ALA A 58 -16.29 15.21 -9.48
N PRO A 59 -16.86 14.75 -8.34
CA PRO A 59 -16.13 14.67 -7.08
C PRO A 59 -14.88 13.78 -7.13
N LEU A 60 -14.97 12.65 -7.84
CA LEU A 60 -13.81 11.76 -8.03
C LEU A 60 -12.74 12.41 -8.89
N LEU A 61 -13.12 13.00 -10.03
CA LEU A 61 -12.18 13.61 -10.96
C LEU A 61 -11.50 14.84 -10.37
N ASP A 62 -12.22 15.65 -9.62
CA ASP A 62 -11.66 16.81 -8.91
C ASP A 62 -10.65 16.36 -7.84
N THR A 63 -10.98 15.30 -7.07
CA THR A 63 -10.07 14.73 -6.08
C THR A 63 -8.82 14.12 -6.72
N LEU A 64 -8.97 13.44 -7.87
CA LEU A 64 -7.84 12.89 -8.62
C LEU A 64 -6.94 13.97 -9.22
N ALA A 65 -7.53 15.07 -9.69
CA ALA A 65 -6.77 16.16 -10.31
C ALA A 65 -5.94 16.96 -9.30
N GLN A 66 -6.47 17.15 -8.08
CA GLN A 66 -5.84 17.98 -7.05
C GLN A 66 -5.96 17.34 -5.65
N PRO A 67 -5.30 16.19 -5.42
CA PRO A 67 -5.31 15.57 -4.10
C PRO A 67 -4.47 16.41 -3.12
N THR A 68 -5.02 16.70 -1.95
CA THR A 68 -4.29 17.32 -0.84
C THR A 68 -3.34 16.34 -0.18
N VAL A 69 -3.81 15.10 0.01
CA VAL A 69 -3.03 13.98 0.55
C VAL A 69 -3.33 12.72 -0.27
N VAL A 70 -2.27 12.00 -0.61
CA VAL A 70 -2.37 10.67 -1.23
C VAL A 70 -1.81 9.65 -0.25
N ILE A 71 -2.60 8.62 0.06
CA ILE A 71 -2.16 7.50 0.89
C ILE A 71 -2.09 6.27 0.00
N SER A 72 -0.90 5.71 -0.14
CA SER A 72 -0.65 4.46 -0.84
C SER A 72 -0.53 3.31 0.14
N VAL A 73 -1.16 2.20 -0.17
CA VAL A 73 -1.08 0.93 0.55
C VAL A 73 -0.62 -0.13 -0.44
N GLU A 74 0.63 -0.51 -0.35
CA GLU A 74 1.21 -1.62 -1.10
C GLU A 74 1.16 -2.88 -0.23
N SER A 75 0.53 -3.93 -0.71
CA SER A 75 0.48 -5.23 -0.05
C SER A 75 1.10 -6.29 -0.96
N ILE A 76 2.19 -6.89 -0.52
CA ILE A 76 2.89 -7.96 -1.24
C ILE A 76 2.67 -9.26 -0.47
N GLY A 77 2.10 -10.26 -1.12
CA GLY A 77 1.82 -11.56 -0.55
C GLY A 77 1.72 -12.63 -1.62
N GLN A 78 1.10 -13.77 -1.30
CA GLN A 78 0.91 -14.89 -2.25
C GLN A 78 0.14 -14.49 -3.53
N GLN A 79 -0.64 -13.43 -3.47
CA GLN A 79 -1.43 -12.90 -4.61
C GLN A 79 -0.63 -11.92 -5.48
N GLY A 80 0.64 -11.72 -5.17
CA GLY A 80 1.48 -10.69 -5.80
C GLY A 80 1.33 -9.32 -5.13
N LEU A 81 1.72 -8.27 -5.85
CA LEU A 81 1.56 -6.89 -5.41
C LEU A 81 0.11 -6.43 -5.63
N LEU A 82 -0.50 -5.91 -4.58
CA LEU A 82 -1.78 -5.19 -4.62
C LEU A 82 -1.54 -3.73 -4.20
N GLU A 83 -2.09 -2.82 -4.98
CA GLU A 83 -2.00 -1.39 -4.72
C GLU A 83 -3.39 -0.86 -4.38
N HIS A 84 -3.55 -0.43 -3.14
CA HIS A 84 -4.74 0.21 -2.63
C HIS A 84 -4.40 1.61 -2.14
N GLY A 85 -5.38 2.40 -1.76
CA GLY A 85 -5.11 3.66 -1.08
C GLY A 85 -6.31 4.56 -0.89
N LEU A 86 -5.99 5.78 -0.50
CA LEU A 86 -6.94 6.85 -0.30
C LEU A 86 -6.40 8.13 -0.93
N MET A 87 -7.31 8.90 -1.52
CA MET A 87 -7.03 10.24 -2.02
C MET A 87 -7.93 11.20 -1.26
N ILE A 88 -7.32 12.17 -0.61
CA ILE A 88 -8.01 13.21 0.15
C ILE A 88 -7.94 14.49 -0.67
N GLY A 89 -9.08 14.94 -1.16
CA GLY A 89 -9.24 16.25 -1.78
C GLY A 89 -9.71 17.29 -0.78
N GLU A 90 -10.08 18.49 -1.27
CA GLU A 90 -10.56 19.56 -0.43
C GLU A 90 -11.91 19.25 0.23
N GLN A 91 -12.83 18.59 -0.48
CA GLN A 91 -14.19 18.29 -0.03
C GLN A 91 -14.51 16.81 0.06
N HIS A 92 -13.80 15.95 -0.66
CA HIS A 92 -14.10 14.54 -0.81
C HIS A 92 -12.89 13.67 -0.51
N VAL A 93 -13.15 12.46 -0.03
CA VAL A 93 -12.14 11.42 0.17
C VAL A 93 -12.59 10.20 -0.62
N PHE A 94 -11.70 9.66 -1.44
CA PHE A 94 -11.94 8.43 -2.19
C PHE A 94 -10.93 7.36 -1.82
N SER A 95 -11.43 6.14 -1.58
CA SER A 95 -10.57 4.95 -1.57
C SER A 95 -10.43 4.41 -2.98
N HIS A 96 -9.28 3.84 -3.29
CA HIS A 96 -9.11 2.97 -4.44
C HIS A 96 -8.67 1.59 -3.98
N GLU A 97 -9.28 0.55 -4.57
CA GLU A 97 -9.03 -0.84 -4.21
C GLU A 97 -8.83 -1.67 -5.47
N SER A 98 -7.65 -2.29 -5.60
CA SER A 98 -7.33 -3.21 -6.68
C SER A 98 -7.50 -4.66 -6.24
N TRP A 99 -7.71 -5.57 -7.18
CA TRP A 99 -7.82 -7.00 -6.95
C TRP A 99 -6.82 -7.76 -7.82
N PRO A 100 -6.37 -8.94 -7.37
CA PRO A 100 -5.52 -9.79 -8.19
C PRO A 100 -6.14 -10.03 -9.56
N TRP A 101 -5.31 -9.95 -10.58
CA TRP A 101 -5.69 -10.28 -11.98
C TRP A 101 -6.74 -9.36 -12.62
N GLN A 102 -7.07 -8.22 -11.99
CA GLN A 102 -7.98 -7.22 -12.56
C GLN A 102 -7.22 -5.98 -12.98
N THR A 103 -7.63 -5.40 -14.11
CA THR A 103 -7.09 -4.15 -14.64
C THR A 103 -7.85 -2.93 -14.17
N GLU A 104 -9.09 -3.14 -13.72
CA GLU A 104 -9.93 -2.11 -13.15
C GLU A 104 -9.72 -2.01 -11.63
N VAL A 105 -9.80 -0.79 -11.15
CA VAL A 105 -9.75 -0.42 -9.73
C VAL A 105 -11.12 0.10 -9.31
N GLU A 106 -11.57 -0.25 -8.12
CA GLU A 106 -12.79 0.30 -7.54
C GLU A 106 -12.48 1.58 -6.78
N TYR A 107 -13.22 2.64 -7.09
CA TYR A 107 -13.19 3.91 -6.39
C TYR A 107 -14.49 4.05 -5.59
N ALA A 108 -14.37 4.35 -4.30
CA ALA A 108 -15.51 4.56 -3.42
C ALA A 108 -15.30 5.80 -2.56
N GLU A 109 -16.34 6.61 -2.45
CA GLU A 109 -16.30 7.75 -1.53
C GLU A 109 -16.26 7.27 -0.07
N VAL A 110 -15.43 7.90 0.74
CA VAL A 110 -15.20 7.57 2.15
C VAL A 110 -15.57 8.76 3.01
N GLU A 111 -16.43 8.56 4.02
CA GLU A 111 -16.65 9.61 5.01
C GLU A 111 -15.34 9.91 5.76
N PRO A 112 -14.94 11.18 5.92
CA PRO A 112 -13.66 11.54 6.56
C PRO A 112 -13.44 10.89 7.93
N LYS A 113 -14.50 10.75 8.75
CA LYS A 113 -14.44 10.08 10.05
C LYS A 113 -14.15 8.58 9.97
N MET A 114 -14.34 7.96 8.79
CA MET A 114 -14.11 6.53 8.55
C MET A 114 -12.76 6.26 7.88
N LEU A 115 -11.93 7.29 7.70
CA LEU A 115 -10.66 7.19 6.95
C LEU A 115 -9.74 6.11 7.51
N ILE A 116 -9.44 6.15 8.82
CA ILE A 116 -8.55 5.17 9.47
C ILE A 116 -9.15 3.76 9.43
N TRP A 117 -10.48 3.63 9.59
CA TRP A 117 -11.18 2.36 9.43
C TRP A 117 -11.07 1.81 8.01
N SER A 118 -11.14 2.68 7.01
CA SER A 118 -10.98 2.30 5.61
C SER A 118 -9.56 1.82 5.32
N LEU A 119 -8.53 2.48 5.87
CA LEU A 119 -7.15 2.02 5.79
C LEU A 119 -6.97 0.65 6.46
N ALA A 120 -7.47 0.48 7.67
CA ALA A 120 -7.39 -0.80 8.39
C ALA A 120 -8.09 -1.93 7.61
N ARG A 121 -9.22 -1.64 6.95
CA ARG A 121 -9.91 -2.59 6.08
C ARG A 121 -9.07 -2.95 4.84
N LEU A 122 -8.45 -1.97 4.16
CA LEU A 122 -7.58 -2.21 3.02
C LEU A 122 -6.38 -3.10 3.37
N LEU A 123 -5.85 -2.95 4.58
CA LEU A 123 -4.78 -3.79 5.13
C LEU A 123 -5.27 -5.17 5.61
N ASN A 124 -6.59 -5.42 5.63
CA ASN A 124 -7.17 -6.60 6.27
C ASN A 124 -6.66 -6.77 7.71
N LEU A 125 -6.52 -5.64 8.45
CA LEU A 125 -6.00 -5.61 9.80
C LEU A 125 -6.91 -6.36 10.75
N ARG A 126 -6.38 -7.37 11.43
CA ARG A 126 -7.09 -8.21 12.40
C ARG A 126 -6.71 -7.82 13.82
N GLN A 127 -7.60 -8.13 14.76
CA GLN A 127 -7.29 -7.99 16.18
C GLN A 127 -6.19 -9.00 16.57
N ALA A 128 -5.07 -8.47 17.02
CA ALA A 128 -3.96 -9.27 17.56
C ALA A 128 -3.16 -8.42 18.54
N ASP A 129 -2.80 -9.03 19.67
CA ASP A 129 -1.86 -8.43 20.60
C ASP A 129 -0.43 -8.65 20.09
N ALA A 130 0.50 -7.80 20.50
CA ALA A 130 1.91 -8.06 20.27
C ALA A 130 2.30 -9.34 21.02
N LEU A 131 2.90 -10.28 20.30
CA LEU A 131 3.34 -11.54 20.92
C LEU A 131 4.60 -11.29 21.75
N ASP A 132 4.58 -11.77 22.99
CA ASP A 132 5.79 -11.89 23.81
C ASP A 132 6.50 -13.20 23.44
N VAL A 133 7.40 -13.08 22.47
CA VAL A 133 8.22 -14.20 22.00
C VAL A 133 9.60 -14.26 22.65
N GLY A 134 9.82 -13.47 23.71
CA GLY A 134 11.10 -13.40 24.42
C GLY A 134 12.23 -12.73 23.61
N VAL A 135 11.95 -12.21 22.41
CA VAL A 135 12.88 -11.50 21.54
C VAL A 135 12.28 -10.12 21.26
N PRO A 136 12.85 -9.03 21.82
CA PRO A 136 12.28 -7.70 21.70
C PRO A 136 12.42 -7.08 20.31
N CYS A 137 13.44 -7.50 19.56
CA CYS A 137 13.65 -7.11 18.17
C CYS A 137 14.52 -8.15 17.45
N ILE A 138 14.41 -8.18 16.13
CA ILE A 138 15.31 -8.89 15.24
C ILE A 138 16.11 -7.83 14.48
N GLU A 139 17.43 -7.87 14.60
CA GLU A 139 18.35 -7.00 13.89
C GLU A 139 19.19 -7.85 12.94
N THR A 140 19.09 -7.58 11.64
CA THR A 140 19.80 -8.32 10.59
C THR A 140 19.99 -7.43 9.36
N THR A 141 20.22 -8.01 8.18
CA THR A 141 20.39 -7.30 6.92
C THR A 141 19.32 -7.70 5.89
N ILE A 142 19.15 -6.86 4.87
CA ILE A 142 18.31 -7.18 3.71
C ILE A 142 18.84 -8.45 3.02
N GLY A 143 20.16 -8.58 2.86
CA GLY A 143 20.75 -9.76 2.24
C GLY A 143 20.49 -11.06 2.99
N ALA A 144 20.44 -11.03 4.34
CA ALA A 144 20.06 -12.19 5.12
C ALA A 144 18.58 -12.56 4.89
N MET A 145 17.68 -11.56 4.85
CA MET A 145 16.27 -11.78 4.49
C MET A 145 16.14 -12.40 3.11
N ASP A 146 16.81 -11.84 2.11
CA ASP A 146 16.75 -12.34 0.72
C ASP A 146 17.25 -13.78 0.63
N ALA A 147 18.36 -14.11 1.31
CA ALA A 147 18.87 -15.48 1.37
C ALA A 147 17.87 -16.47 2.00
N GLY A 148 17.14 -16.05 3.04
CA GLY A 148 16.09 -16.85 3.64
C GLY A 148 14.89 -17.07 2.72
N LEU A 149 14.44 -16.03 2.01
CA LEU A 149 13.36 -16.11 1.03
C LEU A 149 13.73 -16.95 -0.21
N ASP A 150 14.97 -16.82 -0.69
CA ASP A 150 15.50 -17.65 -1.79
C ASP A 150 15.53 -19.12 -1.40
N ALA A 151 15.96 -19.43 -0.15
CA ALA A 151 15.93 -20.79 0.39
C ALA A 151 14.52 -21.38 0.45
N LEU A 152 13.50 -20.57 0.77
CA LEU A 152 12.08 -20.96 0.72
C LEU A 152 11.60 -21.21 -0.71
N SER A 153 11.93 -20.30 -1.61
CA SER A 153 11.52 -20.38 -3.02
C SER A 153 12.10 -21.61 -3.75
N ALA A 154 13.27 -22.06 -3.30
CA ALA A 154 13.93 -23.25 -3.83
C ALA A 154 13.41 -24.58 -3.25
N LEU A 155 12.45 -24.55 -2.31
CA LEU A 155 11.84 -25.76 -1.76
C LEU A 155 10.84 -26.36 -2.71
N GLU A 156 10.92 -27.69 -2.89
CA GLU A 156 9.85 -28.43 -3.55
C GLU A 156 8.58 -28.41 -2.67
N PRO A 157 7.38 -28.17 -3.25
CA PRO A 157 6.12 -28.15 -2.48
C PRO A 157 5.84 -29.46 -1.70
N ALA A 158 6.51 -30.55 -2.04
CA ALA A 158 6.35 -31.87 -1.43
C ALA A 158 7.09 -32.03 -0.08
N LEU A 159 7.97 -31.10 0.32
CA LEU A 159 8.80 -31.22 1.51
C LEU A 159 8.71 -29.97 2.44
N PRO A 160 7.53 -29.59 2.90
CA PRO A 160 7.38 -28.41 3.75
C PRO A 160 8.09 -28.55 5.10
N GLU A 161 8.27 -29.78 5.59
CA GLU A 161 8.93 -30.05 6.87
C GLU A 161 10.43 -29.69 6.89
N ALA A 162 11.06 -29.60 5.71
CA ALA A 162 12.46 -29.18 5.59
C ALA A 162 12.67 -27.66 5.57
N ALA A 163 11.59 -26.88 5.54
CA ALA A 163 11.67 -25.43 5.43
C ALA A 163 12.45 -24.78 6.59
N PRO A 164 12.19 -25.09 7.88
CA PRO A 164 12.89 -24.42 8.97
C PRO A 164 14.41 -24.63 8.92
N GLU A 165 14.87 -25.86 8.71
CA GLU A 165 16.29 -26.19 8.67
C GLU A 165 17.02 -25.48 7.51
N ARG A 166 16.39 -25.46 6.33
CA ARG A 166 16.98 -24.82 5.14
C ARG A 166 17.05 -23.30 5.28
N VAL A 167 15.99 -22.67 5.77
CA VAL A 167 15.98 -21.23 6.01
C VAL A 167 17.01 -20.85 7.08
N GLN A 168 17.04 -21.56 8.21
CA GLN A 168 18.05 -21.32 9.25
C GLN A 168 19.47 -21.47 8.71
N HIS A 169 19.72 -22.50 7.91
CA HIS A 169 21.05 -22.68 7.30
C HIS A 169 21.42 -21.49 6.39
N ALA A 170 20.50 -21.03 5.55
CA ALA A 170 20.72 -19.87 4.68
C ALA A 170 20.97 -18.59 5.50
N LEU A 171 20.20 -18.36 6.56
CA LEU A 171 20.36 -17.21 7.46
C LEU A 171 21.71 -17.22 8.20
N VAL A 172 22.17 -18.38 8.65
CA VAL A 172 23.49 -18.53 9.29
C VAL A 172 24.62 -18.20 8.33
N GLN A 173 24.48 -18.56 7.05
CA GLN A 173 25.49 -18.28 6.03
C GLN A 173 25.51 -16.81 5.58
N ALA A 174 24.37 -16.14 5.62
CA ALA A 174 24.21 -14.79 5.11
C ALA A 174 24.31 -13.68 6.17
N GLY A 175 24.27 -14.03 7.48
CA GLY A 175 24.21 -13.01 8.53
C GLY A 175 24.73 -13.49 9.90
N ASP A 176 24.67 -12.58 10.88
CA ASP A 176 25.17 -12.78 12.24
C ASP A 176 24.08 -13.15 13.26
N LEU A 177 22.89 -13.56 12.78
CA LEU A 177 21.79 -13.94 13.67
C LEU A 177 22.16 -15.16 14.53
N ARG A 178 21.84 -15.07 15.81
CA ARG A 178 22.04 -16.15 16.80
C ARG A 178 20.71 -16.51 17.46
N GLU A 179 20.66 -17.69 18.09
CA GLU A 179 19.52 -18.07 18.90
C GLU A 179 19.28 -17.10 20.07
N PRO A 180 18.01 -16.77 20.40
CA PRO A 180 16.77 -17.31 19.83
C PRO A 180 16.28 -16.53 18.60
N ALA A 181 16.88 -15.41 18.20
CA ALA A 181 16.43 -14.57 17.10
C ALA A 181 16.52 -15.29 15.73
N LEU A 182 17.49 -16.17 15.53
CA LEU A 182 17.66 -16.97 14.32
C LEU A 182 16.44 -17.88 14.07
N SER A 183 16.05 -18.67 15.06
CA SER A 183 14.88 -19.55 14.97
C SER A 183 13.61 -18.74 14.74
N LEU A 184 13.44 -17.65 15.48
CA LEU A 184 12.28 -16.79 15.33
C LEU A 184 12.20 -16.18 13.92
N PHE A 185 13.29 -15.60 13.41
CA PHE A 185 13.32 -14.99 12.09
C PHE A 185 13.04 -16.01 10.97
N SER A 186 13.59 -17.21 11.10
CA SER A 186 13.26 -18.32 10.20
C SER A 186 11.74 -18.58 10.15
N HIS A 187 11.08 -18.66 11.32
CA HIS A 187 9.63 -18.85 11.38
C HIS A 187 8.84 -17.66 10.81
N LEU A 188 9.29 -16.43 11.06
CA LEU A 188 8.65 -15.24 10.48
C LEU A 188 8.66 -15.26 8.95
N LEU A 189 9.79 -15.66 8.33
CA LEU A 189 9.89 -15.78 6.88
C LEU A 189 8.99 -16.88 6.32
N ILE A 190 8.91 -18.03 7.00
CA ILE A 190 8.07 -19.18 6.58
C ILE A 190 6.57 -18.82 6.65
N GLU A 191 6.17 -18.11 7.70
CA GLU A 191 4.78 -17.75 7.96
C GLU A 191 4.39 -16.37 7.41
N LEU A 192 5.28 -15.73 6.64
CA LEU A 192 5.02 -14.42 6.05
C LEU A 192 3.88 -14.51 5.04
N ARG A 193 2.73 -13.95 5.38
CA ARG A 193 1.50 -13.93 4.58
C ARG A 193 1.43 -12.72 3.68
N ALA A 194 1.84 -11.58 4.24
CA ALA A 194 1.87 -10.31 3.53
C ALA A 194 2.88 -9.35 4.16
N HIS A 195 3.46 -8.53 3.30
CA HIS A 195 4.21 -7.35 3.70
C HIS A 195 3.44 -6.12 3.26
N TRP A 196 3.13 -5.22 4.18
CA TRP A 196 2.46 -3.98 3.90
C TRP A 196 3.44 -2.81 3.96
N ARG A 197 3.34 -1.93 2.99
CA ARG A 197 3.96 -0.61 3.02
C ARG A 197 2.85 0.43 2.90
N VAL A 198 2.76 1.29 3.91
CA VAL A 198 1.78 2.38 3.92
C VAL A 198 2.53 3.69 3.88
N THR A 199 2.19 4.56 2.94
CA THR A 199 2.85 5.86 2.75
C THR A 199 1.79 6.92 2.52
N ALA A 200 1.85 8.01 3.28
CA ALA A 200 1.12 9.24 2.99
C ALA A 200 2.07 10.27 2.40
N ALA A 201 1.62 10.94 1.35
CA ALA A 201 2.35 12.00 0.68
C ALA A 201 1.44 13.24 0.52
N TRP A 202 1.99 14.43 0.74
CA TRP A 202 1.28 15.69 0.59
C TRP A 202 2.22 16.80 0.13
N HIS A 203 1.65 17.81 -0.48
CA HIS A 203 2.42 18.99 -0.87
C HIS A 203 2.99 19.70 0.37
N GLY A 204 4.18 20.24 0.25
CA GLY A 204 4.87 20.98 1.30
C GLY A 204 5.73 22.10 0.72
N GLN A 205 6.45 22.76 1.62
CA GLN A 205 7.47 23.74 1.24
C GLN A 205 8.75 23.43 2.03
N ASP A 206 9.88 23.39 1.33
CA ASP A 206 11.20 23.42 1.93
C ASP A 206 11.92 24.70 1.50
N ARG A 207 12.26 25.55 2.49
CA ARG A 207 12.93 26.83 2.27
C ARG A 207 12.24 27.72 1.22
N GLY A 208 10.89 27.66 1.17
CA GLY A 208 10.08 28.43 0.23
C GLY A 208 10.00 27.84 -1.19
N GLN A 209 10.51 26.63 -1.39
CA GLN A 209 10.34 25.89 -2.63
C GLN A 209 9.27 24.80 -2.48
N PRO A 210 8.39 24.61 -3.48
CA PRO A 210 7.44 23.52 -3.47
C PRO A 210 8.17 22.17 -3.34
N THR A 211 7.69 21.32 -2.43
CA THR A 211 8.22 19.97 -2.21
C THR A 211 7.08 19.00 -1.95
N VAL A 212 7.37 17.71 -1.93
CA VAL A 212 6.46 16.67 -1.49
C VAL A 212 6.99 16.10 -0.18
N ASN A 213 6.21 16.26 0.87
CA ASN A 213 6.45 15.59 2.14
C ASN A 213 5.87 14.18 2.07
N ALA A 214 6.52 13.25 2.74
CA ALA A 214 6.01 11.89 2.89
C ALA A 214 6.38 11.31 4.23
N ARG A 215 5.53 10.43 4.76
CA ARG A 215 5.84 9.54 5.88
C ARG A 215 5.20 8.19 5.64
N GLY A 216 5.76 7.16 6.22
CA GLY A 216 5.26 5.81 6.01
C GLY A 216 5.84 4.81 6.98
N PHE A 217 5.31 3.60 6.93
CA PHE A 217 5.77 2.48 7.73
C PHE A 217 5.58 1.16 6.98
N GLY A 218 6.29 0.12 7.43
CA GLY A 218 6.17 -1.23 6.90
C GLY A 218 5.78 -2.24 7.99
N ILE A 219 4.83 -3.12 7.68
CA ILE A 219 4.36 -4.18 8.57
C ILE A 219 4.44 -5.52 7.86
N TRP A 220 4.88 -6.55 8.58
CA TRP A 220 4.80 -7.93 8.16
C TRP A 220 3.65 -8.63 8.89
N ASP A 221 2.74 -9.27 8.16
CA ASP A 221 1.75 -10.22 8.71
C ASP A 221 2.36 -11.61 8.66
N CYS A 222 2.84 -12.08 9.80
CA CYS A 222 3.48 -13.39 9.95
C CYS A 222 2.52 -14.44 10.53
N GLY A 223 1.23 -14.32 10.25
CA GLY A 223 0.22 -15.32 10.63
C GLY A 223 0.17 -15.60 12.14
N PRO A 224 0.53 -16.82 12.58
CA PRO A 224 0.51 -17.18 14.00
C PRO A 224 1.53 -16.42 14.85
N TYR A 225 2.55 -15.85 14.22
CA TYR A 225 3.54 -15.00 14.88
C TYR A 225 3.17 -13.52 14.90
N GLY A 226 1.90 -13.17 14.55
CA GLY A 226 1.37 -11.81 14.63
C GLY A 226 1.97 -10.85 13.63
N TYR A 227 1.93 -9.58 14.01
CA TYR A 227 2.46 -8.48 13.18
C TYR A 227 3.84 -8.05 13.65
N TRP A 228 4.67 -7.66 12.68
CA TRP A 228 6.03 -7.16 12.92
C TRP A 228 6.22 -5.85 12.17
N HIS A 229 6.58 -4.81 12.92
CA HIS A 229 6.91 -3.51 12.36
C HIS A 229 8.35 -3.53 11.87
N ARG A 230 8.55 -3.21 10.60
CA ARG A 230 9.86 -2.95 10.02
C ARG A 230 10.22 -1.49 10.29
N GLU A 231 11.25 -1.25 11.08
CA GLU A 231 11.72 0.11 11.35
C GLU A 231 12.22 0.76 10.06
N SER A 232 11.80 2.01 9.84
CA SER A 232 12.30 2.82 8.75
C SER A 232 13.67 3.38 9.12
N PRO A 233 14.58 3.55 8.16
CA PRO A 233 15.83 4.28 8.39
C PRO A 233 15.55 5.68 8.94
N ALA A 234 16.45 6.17 9.82
CA ALA A 234 16.32 7.50 10.42
C ALA A 234 16.39 8.64 9.38
N GLU A 235 17.09 8.41 8.29
CA GLU A 235 17.22 9.35 7.18
C GLU A 235 16.48 8.81 5.94
N PRO A 236 15.89 9.70 5.09
CA PRO A 236 15.28 9.29 3.85
C PRO A 236 16.30 8.54 2.96
N VAL A 237 15.88 7.40 2.46
CA VAL A 237 16.70 6.56 1.57
C VAL A 237 16.42 6.94 0.13
N HIS A 238 17.44 7.24 -0.64
CA HIS A 238 17.36 7.49 -2.07
C HIS A 238 17.47 6.19 -2.88
N GLU A 239 17.00 6.24 -4.10
CA GLU A 239 17.11 5.11 -5.03
C GLU A 239 18.56 4.61 -5.15
N GLY A 240 18.77 3.30 -5.05
CA GLY A 240 20.08 2.65 -5.09
C GLY A 240 20.87 2.66 -3.78
N GLN A 241 20.38 3.28 -2.69
CA GLN A 241 21.05 3.24 -1.38
C GLN A 241 20.70 1.99 -0.57
N VAL A 242 19.63 1.27 -0.91
CA VAL A 242 19.28 0.00 -0.27
C VAL A 242 20.04 -1.12 -0.97
N GLY A 243 20.86 -1.83 -0.23
CA GLY A 243 21.62 -2.98 -0.70
C GLY A 243 21.54 -4.15 0.28
N PRO A 244 22.21 -5.27 -0.04
CA PRO A 244 22.22 -6.45 0.83
C PRO A 244 22.70 -6.18 2.26
N ASP A 245 23.64 -5.25 2.43
CA ASP A 245 24.19 -4.89 3.74
C ASP A 245 23.32 -3.88 4.52
N SER A 246 22.23 -3.38 3.93
CA SER A 246 21.32 -2.46 4.60
C SER A 246 20.64 -3.14 5.79
N ALA A 247 20.57 -2.41 6.92
CA ALA A 247 19.98 -2.92 8.15
C ALA A 247 18.47 -3.22 7.96
N LEU A 248 18.05 -4.34 8.51
CA LEU A 248 16.67 -4.75 8.67
C LEU A 248 16.39 -4.93 10.16
N VAL A 249 15.51 -4.09 10.71
CA VAL A 249 15.09 -4.17 12.10
C VAL A 249 13.59 -4.44 12.15
N LEU A 250 13.22 -5.52 12.84
CA LEU A 250 11.82 -5.92 13.03
C LEU A 250 11.47 -5.94 14.51
N ARG A 251 10.31 -5.34 14.86
CA ARG A 251 9.76 -5.36 16.23
C ARG A 251 8.36 -5.94 16.25
N PRO A 252 8.00 -6.73 17.27
CA PRO A 252 6.62 -7.20 17.43
C PRO A 252 5.67 -6.00 17.53
N ALA A 253 4.54 -6.06 16.82
CA ALA A 253 3.54 -5.01 16.83
C ALA A 253 2.15 -5.59 17.09
N GLY A 254 1.43 -4.99 18.03
CA GLY A 254 0.01 -5.29 18.24
C GLY A 254 -0.87 -4.40 17.37
N THR A 255 -2.12 -4.80 17.17
CA THR A 255 -3.10 -4.04 16.39
C THR A 255 -3.26 -2.60 16.91
N LYS A 256 -3.24 -2.39 18.23
CA LYS A 256 -3.32 -1.04 18.81
C LYS A 256 -2.19 -0.14 18.31
N HIS A 257 -0.96 -0.64 18.31
CA HIS A 257 0.20 0.13 17.82
C HIS A 257 0.07 0.44 16.33
N ILE A 258 -0.43 -0.51 15.52
CA ILE A 258 -0.68 -0.27 14.09
C ILE A 258 -1.75 0.81 13.88
N TRP A 259 -2.81 0.84 14.71
CA TRP A 259 -3.81 1.91 14.69
C TRP A 259 -3.21 3.28 15.01
N GLU A 260 -2.33 3.36 16.00
CA GLU A 260 -1.58 4.58 16.34
C GLU A 260 -0.74 5.04 15.13
N MET A 261 0.01 4.12 14.50
CA MET A 261 0.80 4.43 13.31
C MET A 261 -0.05 4.90 12.12
N LEU A 262 -1.23 4.31 11.90
CA LEU A 262 -2.17 4.75 10.85
C LEU A 262 -2.70 6.17 11.15
N THR A 263 -2.93 6.51 12.41
CA THR A 263 -3.38 7.84 12.82
C THR A 263 -2.26 8.87 12.65
N ASP A 264 -1.04 8.54 13.05
CA ASP A 264 0.13 9.40 12.97
C ASP A 264 0.65 9.57 11.53
N LEU A 265 0.18 8.73 10.62
CA LEU A 265 0.51 8.81 9.18
C LEU A 265 -0.06 10.09 8.55
N LEU A 266 -1.22 10.55 9.02
CA LEU A 266 -1.89 11.71 8.45
C LEU A 266 -1.15 13.00 8.79
N PRO A 267 -0.99 13.93 7.83
CA PRO A 267 -0.45 15.24 8.14
C PRO A 267 -1.42 16.02 9.02
N THR A 268 -0.86 16.84 9.89
CA THR A 268 -1.63 17.80 10.68
C THR A 268 -2.09 18.97 9.81
N ASP A 269 -3.13 19.68 10.23
CA ASP A 269 -3.60 20.90 9.56
C ASP A 269 -2.50 21.93 9.37
N ASP A 270 -1.54 22.02 10.32
CA ASP A 270 -0.42 22.94 10.22
C ASP A 270 0.61 22.52 9.17
N GLU A 271 0.80 21.21 8.95
CA GLU A 271 1.66 20.70 7.89
C GLU A 271 1.07 20.96 6.52
N ILE A 272 -0.26 20.80 6.38
CA ILE A 272 -0.97 21.09 5.12
C ILE A 272 -0.97 22.62 4.85
N ARG A 273 -1.28 23.45 5.86
CA ARG A 273 -1.34 24.92 5.69
C ARG A 273 0.01 25.56 5.37
N ARG A 274 1.12 25.00 5.82
CA ARG A 274 2.46 25.48 5.45
C ARG A 274 2.82 25.18 4.00
N ALA A 275 2.05 24.33 3.36
CA ALA A 275 2.22 23.94 1.96
C ALA A 275 1.46 24.86 0.98
N ALA A 276 0.38 25.50 1.44
CA ALA A 276 -0.44 26.44 0.67
C ALA A 276 0.16 27.86 0.72
#